data_d72f679dc26164169285e922cc252802
#
_entry.id   d72f679dc26164169285e922cc252802
#
_cell.length_a   1.000
_cell.length_b   1.000
_cell.length_c   1.000
_cell.angle_alpha   90.00
_cell.angle_beta   90.00
_cell.angle_gamma   90.00
#
_symmetry.space_group_name_H-M   'P 1'
#
loop_
_entity.id
_entity.type
_entity.pdbx_description
1 polymer ?
#
loop_
_entity_poly.entity_id
_entity_poly.type
_entity_poly.pdbx_seq_one_letter_code
_entity_poly.pdbx_strand_id
1 'polypeptide(L)'
;MNERLHGFLGLLNRGGSLLIGDDLRLHLSRVDLLLLAIDAKEGTKKSYEEKAAHQKLSFHYVGTKQELGHAIGYEEISAIGIKGRKAADKVGQLLREGEKA
;
A
#
# COMPACT_ATOMS: atom_id res chain seq x y z
N MET A 1 6.00 2.63 -10.52
CA MET A 1 4.55 2.57 -10.28
C MET A 1 3.83 3.30 -11.40
N ASN A 2 2.73 2.73 -11.92
CA ASN A 2 2.03 3.36 -13.04
C ASN A 2 1.22 4.59 -12.60
N GLU A 3 0.95 5.50 -13.54
CA GLU A 3 0.28 6.76 -13.24
C GLU A 3 -1.15 6.61 -12.74
N ARG A 4 -1.87 5.62 -13.23
CA ARG A 4 -3.24 5.38 -12.80
C ARG A 4 -3.29 4.97 -11.34
N LEU A 5 -2.38 4.09 -10.92
CA LEU A 5 -2.28 3.69 -9.53
C LEU A 5 -1.87 4.86 -8.65
N HIS A 6 -0.88 5.65 -9.11
CA HIS A 6 -0.43 6.84 -8.38
C HIS A 6 -1.61 7.79 -8.11
N GLY A 7 -2.38 8.10 -9.14
CA GLY A 7 -3.54 8.98 -9.01
C GLY A 7 -4.63 8.42 -8.11
N PHE A 8 -4.87 7.11 -8.22
CA PHE A 8 -5.89 6.46 -7.40
C PHE A 8 -5.52 6.45 -5.91
N LEU A 9 -4.24 6.23 -5.60
CA LEU A 9 -3.76 6.31 -4.21
C LEU A 9 -3.99 7.69 -3.62
N GLY A 10 -3.73 8.74 -4.38
CA GLY A 10 -4.00 10.12 -3.94
C GLY A 10 -5.48 10.34 -3.67
N LEU A 11 -6.34 9.79 -4.52
CA LEU A 11 -7.78 9.87 -4.35
C LEU A 11 -8.23 9.14 -3.09
N LEU A 12 -7.73 7.93 -2.86
CA LEU A 12 -8.05 7.15 -1.67
C LEU A 12 -7.58 7.85 -0.39
N ASN A 13 -6.42 8.49 -0.46
CA ASN A 13 -5.90 9.23 0.67
C ASN A 13 -6.84 10.38 1.06
N ARG A 14 -7.29 11.14 0.07
CA ARG A 14 -8.24 12.24 0.32
C ARG A 14 -9.57 11.75 0.86
N GLY A 15 -9.97 10.55 0.48
CA GLY A 15 -11.21 9.94 0.95
C GLY A 15 -11.11 9.23 2.30
N GLY A 16 -9.91 9.21 2.90
CA GLY A 16 -9.71 8.57 4.21
C GLY A 16 -9.64 7.05 4.17
N SER A 17 -9.36 6.47 3.00
CA SER A 17 -9.32 5.01 2.84
C SER A 17 -7.93 4.40 3.08
N LEU A 18 -6.94 5.19 3.43
CA LEU A 18 -5.59 4.70 3.65
C LEU A 18 -5.16 4.79 5.10
N LEU A 19 -4.37 3.82 5.53
CA LEU A 19 -3.66 3.85 6.81
C LEU A 19 -2.17 3.86 6.54
N ILE A 20 -1.45 4.72 7.25
CA ILE A 20 0.01 4.82 7.14
C ILE A 20 0.61 4.99 8.54
N GLY A 21 1.91 4.80 8.64
CA GLY A 21 2.64 5.03 9.89
C GLY A 21 2.11 4.23 11.07
N ASP A 22 1.96 4.90 12.20
CA ASP A 22 1.48 4.25 13.42
C ASP A 22 0.04 3.75 13.29
N ASP A 23 -0.81 4.49 12.57
CA ASP A 23 -2.18 4.04 12.33
C ASP A 23 -2.22 2.72 11.60
N LEU A 24 -1.37 2.56 10.60
CA LEU A 24 -1.27 1.28 9.87
C LEU A 24 -0.79 0.17 10.80
N ARG A 25 0.29 0.43 11.53
CA ARG A 25 0.88 -0.57 12.43
C ARG A 25 -0.11 -1.02 13.49
N LEU A 26 -0.87 -0.09 14.06
CA LEU A 26 -1.80 -0.39 15.16
C LEU A 26 -3.14 -0.97 14.67
N HIS A 27 -3.52 -0.69 13.44
CA HIS A 27 -4.83 -1.09 12.92
C HIS A 27 -4.75 -1.95 11.66
N LEU A 28 -3.72 -2.78 11.56
CA LEU A 28 -3.51 -3.64 10.39
C LEU A 28 -4.70 -4.58 10.15
N SER A 29 -5.44 -4.93 11.19
CA SER A 29 -6.63 -5.77 11.08
C SER A 29 -7.76 -5.13 10.26
N ARG A 30 -7.71 -3.81 10.06
CA ARG A 30 -8.71 -3.07 9.26
C ARG A 30 -8.34 -2.97 7.79
N VAL A 31 -7.16 -3.47 7.43
CA VAL A 31 -6.62 -3.33 6.08
C VAL A 31 -7.06 -4.50 5.22
N ASP A 32 -7.47 -4.22 3.99
CA ASP A 32 -7.87 -5.23 3.01
C ASP A 32 -6.79 -5.51 1.97
N LEU A 33 -5.81 -4.63 1.85
CA LEU A 33 -4.65 -4.83 0.98
C LEU A 33 -3.49 -3.98 1.50
N LEU A 34 -2.30 -4.56 1.51
CA LEU A 34 -1.10 -3.88 1.98
C LEU A 34 -0.13 -3.65 0.82
N LEU A 35 0.35 -2.42 0.68
CA LEU A 35 1.36 -2.08 -0.32
C LEU A 35 2.67 -1.78 0.40
N LEU A 36 3.76 -2.38 -0.06
CA LEU A 36 5.09 -2.21 0.52
C LEU A 36 6.04 -1.65 -0.51
N ALA A 37 6.94 -0.77 -0.08
CA ALA A 37 7.98 -0.23 -0.95
C ALA A 37 9.08 -1.28 -1.17
N ILE A 38 9.56 -1.37 -2.40
CA ILE A 38 10.61 -2.34 -2.75
C ILE A 38 11.93 -2.02 -2.08
N ASP A 39 12.18 -0.76 -1.73
CA ASP A 39 13.40 -0.31 -1.07
C ASP A 39 13.21 -0.03 0.43
N ALA A 40 12.14 -0.54 1.03
CA ALA A 40 11.97 -0.45 2.47
C ALA A 40 13.05 -1.29 3.18
N LYS A 41 13.35 -0.93 4.44
CA LYS A 41 14.35 -1.68 5.22
C LYS A 41 13.91 -3.14 5.38
N GLU A 42 14.87 -4.05 5.39
CA GLU A 42 14.58 -5.49 5.51
C GLU A 42 13.76 -5.82 6.75
N GLY A 43 14.05 -5.19 7.88
CA GLY A 43 13.27 -5.40 9.10
C GLY A 43 11.82 -4.98 8.94
N THR A 44 11.57 -3.87 8.24
CA THR A 44 10.22 -3.38 7.98
C THR A 44 9.47 -4.35 7.07
N LYS A 45 10.11 -4.78 5.98
CA LYS A 45 9.53 -5.74 5.04
C LYS A 45 9.13 -7.03 5.76
N LYS A 46 10.07 -7.59 6.49
CA LYS A 46 9.88 -8.86 7.20
C LYS A 46 8.74 -8.76 8.21
N SER A 47 8.73 -7.67 8.98
CA SER A 47 7.68 -7.43 9.98
C SER A 47 6.29 -7.41 9.35
N TYR A 48 6.11 -6.65 8.27
CA TYR A 48 4.82 -6.57 7.59
C TYR A 48 4.44 -7.87 6.89
N GLU A 49 5.41 -8.55 6.28
CA GLU A 49 5.14 -9.85 5.64
C GLU A 49 4.65 -10.88 6.65
N GLU A 50 5.29 -10.94 7.82
CA GLU A 50 4.89 -11.86 8.88
C GLU A 50 3.50 -11.56 9.41
N LYS A 51 3.21 -10.28 9.65
CA LYS A 51 1.90 -9.87 10.14
C LYS A 51 0.81 -10.13 9.11
N ALA A 52 1.11 -9.86 7.84
CA ALA A 52 0.17 -10.11 6.75
C ALA A 52 -0.13 -11.60 6.62
N ALA A 53 0.90 -12.44 6.69
CA ALA A 53 0.72 -13.89 6.63
C ALA A 53 -0.13 -14.39 7.80
N HIS A 54 0.10 -13.85 9.00
CA HIS A 54 -0.64 -14.25 10.20
C HIS A 54 -2.14 -13.97 10.07
N GLN A 55 -2.52 -12.84 9.49
CA GLN A 55 -3.93 -12.48 9.34
C GLN A 55 -4.48 -12.73 7.93
N LYS A 56 -3.72 -13.42 7.09
CA LYS A 56 -4.10 -13.77 5.71
C LYS A 56 -4.41 -12.53 4.88
N LEU A 57 -3.64 -11.48 5.08
CA LEU A 57 -3.76 -10.22 4.35
C LEU A 57 -2.90 -10.27 3.09
N SER A 58 -3.50 -9.95 1.94
CA SER A 58 -2.74 -9.85 0.69
C SER A 58 -1.83 -8.63 0.72
N PHE A 59 -0.64 -8.76 0.16
CA PHE A 59 0.28 -7.63 0.04
C PHE A 59 1.02 -7.67 -1.28
N HIS A 60 1.50 -6.51 -1.73
CA HIS A 60 2.29 -6.38 -2.95
C HIS A 60 3.43 -5.41 -2.72
N TYR A 61 4.57 -5.69 -3.34
CA TYR A 61 5.67 -4.73 -3.42
C TYR A 61 5.41 -3.82 -4.62
N VAL A 62 5.32 -2.51 -4.37
CA VAL A 62 4.90 -1.54 -5.38
C VAL A 62 5.76 -0.29 -5.29
N GLY A 63 6.61 -0.07 -6.27
CA GLY A 63 7.40 1.14 -6.33
C GLY A 63 8.35 1.33 -5.14
N THR A 64 8.97 2.51 -5.12
CA THR A 64 9.91 2.89 -4.06
C THR A 64 9.20 3.65 -2.95
N LYS A 65 9.90 3.84 -1.83
CA LYS A 65 9.40 4.68 -0.72
C LYS A 65 9.05 6.08 -1.22
N GLN A 66 9.86 6.63 -2.11
CA GLN A 66 9.64 7.94 -2.67
C GLN A 66 8.38 7.99 -3.53
N GLU A 67 8.18 6.99 -4.39
CA GLU A 67 7.00 6.91 -5.23
C GLU A 67 5.72 6.78 -4.42
N LEU A 68 5.72 5.89 -3.43
CA LEU A 68 4.56 5.72 -2.54
C LEU A 68 4.27 7.00 -1.75
N GLY A 69 5.32 7.63 -1.23
CA GLY A 69 5.17 8.86 -0.48
C GLY A 69 4.58 9.98 -1.34
N HIS A 70 5.14 10.19 -2.53
CA HIS A 70 4.69 11.26 -3.43
C HIS A 70 3.23 11.08 -3.84
N ALA A 71 2.76 9.85 -3.96
CA ALA A 71 1.37 9.58 -4.33
C ALA A 71 0.38 10.14 -3.31
N ILE A 72 0.78 10.27 -2.06
CA ILE A 72 -0.11 10.70 -0.98
C ILE A 72 0.40 11.93 -0.22
N GLY A 73 1.38 12.64 -0.79
CA GLY A 73 1.82 13.92 -0.23
C GLY A 73 2.90 13.86 0.83
N TYR A 74 3.67 12.78 0.86
CA TYR A 74 4.81 12.62 1.78
C TYR A 74 6.10 12.47 1.00
N GLU A 75 7.24 12.71 1.63
CA GLU A 75 8.53 12.48 0.99
C GLU A 75 8.77 11.00 0.75
N GLU A 76 8.59 10.19 1.77
CA GLU A 76 8.81 8.74 1.71
C GLU A 76 7.80 8.01 2.58
N ILE A 77 7.31 6.87 2.09
CA ILE A 77 6.42 5.98 2.83
C ILE A 77 6.84 4.55 2.54
N SER A 78 7.07 3.76 3.56
CA SER A 78 7.49 2.35 3.41
C SER A 78 6.32 1.40 3.18
N ALA A 79 5.14 1.74 3.70
CA ALA A 79 3.97 0.86 3.62
C ALA A 79 2.69 1.67 3.64
N ILE A 80 1.69 1.21 2.88
CA ILE A 80 0.36 1.80 2.83
C ILE A 80 -0.65 0.67 3.01
N GLY A 81 -1.60 0.84 3.93
CA GLY A 81 -2.73 -0.07 4.08
C GLY A 81 -3.97 0.52 3.43
N ILE A 82 -4.68 -0.28 2.66
CA ILE A 82 -5.89 0.13 1.97
C ILE A 82 -7.09 -0.47 2.68
N LYS A 83 -8.00 0.38 3.14
CA LYS A 83 -9.24 -0.03 3.78
C LYS A 83 -10.35 -0.08 2.75
N GLY A 84 -11.18 -1.11 2.83
CA GLY A 84 -12.31 -1.28 1.93
C GLY A 84 -12.03 -2.25 0.81
N ARG A 85 -12.91 -3.24 0.67
CA ARG A 85 -12.74 -4.30 -0.31
C ARG A 85 -12.75 -3.76 -1.74
N LYS A 86 -13.64 -2.84 -2.04
CA LYS A 86 -13.74 -2.27 -3.39
C LYS A 86 -12.49 -1.51 -3.77
N ALA A 87 -11.96 -0.70 -2.84
CA ALA A 87 -10.73 0.03 -3.08
C ALA A 87 -9.55 -0.93 -3.28
N ALA A 88 -9.46 -1.96 -2.42
CA ALA A 88 -8.42 -2.98 -2.54
C ALA A 88 -8.48 -3.71 -3.88
N ASP A 89 -9.68 -4.09 -4.32
CA ASP A 89 -9.88 -4.76 -5.60
C ASP A 89 -9.44 -3.87 -6.78
N LYS A 90 -9.79 -2.58 -6.72
CA LYS A 90 -9.39 -1.64 -7.77
C LYS A 90 -7.87 -1.47 -7.81
N VAL A 91 -7.22 -1.37 -6.66
CA VAL A 91 -5.76 -1.29 -6.62
C VAL A 91 -5.14 -2.55 -7.21
N GLY A 92 -5.66 -3.72 -6.84
CA GLY A 92 -5.20 -4.99 -7.42
C GLY A 92 -5.33 -5.02 -8.93
N GLN A 93 -6.44 -4.52 -9.45
CA GLN A 93 -6.67 -4.42 -10.90
C GLN A 93 -5.65 -3.49 -11.56
N LEU A 94 -5.40 -2.32 -10.97
CA LEU A 94 -4.44 -1.35 -11.51
C LEU A 94 -3.02 -1.91 -11.50
N LEU A 95 -2.67 -2.69 -10.50
CA LEU A 95 -1.37 -3.36 -10.45
C LEU A 95 -1.23 -4.36 -11.60
N ARG A 96 -2.26 -5.15 -11.87
CA ARG A 96 -2.24 -6.10 -12.98
C ARG A 96 -2.15 -5.41 -14.34
N GLU A 97 -2.82 -4.27 -14.49
CA GLU A 97 -2.73 -3.47 -15.71
C GLU A 97 -1.30 -2.98 -15.95
N GLY A 98 -0.62 -2.53 -14.89
CA GLY A 98 0.76 -2.10 -14.98
C GLY A 98 1.72 -3.21 -15.39
N GLU A 99 1.45 -4.43 -14.98
CA GLU A 99 2.30 -5.59 -15.32
C GLU A 99 2.20 -5.97 -16.79
N LYS A 100 1.12 -5.60 -17.45
CA LYS A 100 0.91 -5.92 -18.87
C LYS A 100 1.57 -4.92 -19.82
N ALA A 101 2.03 -3.81 -19.31
CA ALA A 101 2.60 -2.73 -20.13
C ALA A 101 4.02 -3.04 -20.65
#